data_737b77316fe7d34267034bdc89c6b3a3
#
_entry.id   737b77316fe7d34267034bdc89c6b3a3
#
_cell.length_a   1.000
_cell.length_b   1.000
_cell.length_c   1.000
_cell.angle_alpha   90.00
_cell.angle_beta   90.00
_cell.angle_gamma   90.00
#
_symmetry.space_group_name_H-M   'P 1'
#
loop_
_entity.id
_entity.type
_entity.pdbx_description
1 polymer ?
#
loop_
_entity_poly.entity_id
_entity_poly.type
_entity_poly.pdbx_seq_one_letter_code
_entity_poly.pdbx_strand_id
1 'polypeptide(L)'
;MRKIPISTTLFWRMTDRYYTLNTFRKIRLLFSVRSAAFLVTCAIILTLIMSCHSSPSPRVLAMKRDAADSVVNGMKDKEQLDSLVKEAEKSGDYMLEMRSLQKRGRLWRDENRFMKAIACHNRELELARKLGDTIATVQALNNIGTNFRRMGVLDEAVDYHYRALHLGDLFSRRNDKTAMKNRVVSLNGIGNISLTLGDTETADSMFRAALEGEKTLESHLGQAINYANIGSVFEKRNMLDSAWACYKQSMQQNRLADSDLGISLCYTHFGRLFEKQGKRTEAIAEYRKAYEIMGTSEDRWHAMEPCLALAEIYIKIGDENTAMTYLATADRLAHDLHSLEHQAQIAKLYYDIYAKKDDCRRALHYYRAFDQLSDSLTSEKNIIHMQNMRVRYEHEQRRAEVNALNEEYQTEKSLKWVSIMAAVLFFVLGGVTMSFMLYALRNRKRKQMEQHQMEEMRISFFTNITHEFRTPLTVILGYSRMMEEGKVPAGDMAKVGSMVSRQGTRLLSLINQLLDIQKVKSNIGHPDWHHGDIVLFMANIIESHLNMAHSRQIT
;
A
#
# COMPACT_ATOMS: atom_id res chain seq x y z
N MET A 1 -16.98 85.65 -25.31
CA MET A 1 -16.86 84.29 -25.90
C MET A 1 -15.47 84.10 -26.45
N ARG A 2 -14.60 83.36 -25.78
CA ARG A 2 -13.37 82.83 -26.33
C ARG A 2 -13.18 81.40 -25.79
N LYS A 3 -13.27 80.39 -26.69
CA LYS A 3 -13.07 78.97 -26.46
C LYS A 3 -11.64 78.67 -26.01
N ILE A 4 -11.47 77.91 -24.94
CA ILE A 4 -10.23 77.35 -24.51
C ILE A 4 -10.11 76.00 -25.24
N PRO A 5 -9.03 75.70 -25.95
CA PRO A 5 -8.80 74.37 -26.52
C PRO A 5 -8.30 73.44 -25.43
N ILE A 6 -9.09 72.39 -25.09
CA ILE A 6 -8.71 71.28 -24.29
C ILE A 6 -7.74 70.44 -25.13
N SER A 7 -6.48 70.33 -24.67
CA SER A 7 -5.42 69.68 -25.41
C SER A 7 -5.66 68.17 -25.56
N THR A 8 -5.76 67.70 -26.78
CA THR A 8 -5.87 66.31 -27.23
C THR A 8 -4.76 65.41 -26.71
N THR A 9 -3.74 65.93 -26.09
CA THR A 9 -2.58 65.18 -25.53
C THR A 9 -2.90 64.44 -24.23
N LEU A 10 -3.95 64.79 -23.48
CA LEU A 10 -4.35 64.06 -22.27
C LEU A 10 -5.13 62.79 -22.60
N PHE A 11 -5.89 62.77 -23.69
CA PHE A 11 -6.72 61.63 -24.09
C PHE A 11 -5.87 60.46 -24.62
N TRP A 12 -4.79 60.75 -25.36
CA TRP A 12 -3.85 59.72 -25.86
C TRP A 12 -3.01 59.08 -24.75
N ARG A 13 -2.68 59.80 -23.69
CA ARG A 13 -1.93 59.27 -22.56
C ARG A 13 -2.79 58.35 -21.67
N MET A 14 -4.08 58.51 -21.60
CA MET A 14 -4.97 57.62 -20.86
C MET A 14 -5.29 56.33 -21.64
N THR A 15 -5.42 56.39 -22.95
CA THR A 15 -5.67 55.20 -23.78
C THR A 15 -4.43 54.28 -23.84
N ASP A 16 -3.24 54.79 -23.88
CA ASP A 16 -2.02 53.98 -23.90
C ASP A 16 -1.77 53.26 -22.57
N ARG A 17 -2.14 53.89 -21.45
CA ARG A 17 -2.07 53.24 -20.12
C ARG A 17 -3.12 52.12 -19.95
N TYR A 18 -4.28 52.29 -20.59
CA TYR A 18 -5.35 51.28 -20.53
C TYR A 18 -5.03 50.05 -21.41
N TYR A 19 -4.39 50.25 -22.56
CA TYR A 19 -3.99 49.18 -23.47
C TYR A 19 -2.81 48.38 -22.89
N THR A 20 -1.85 48.99 -22.25
CA THR A 20 -0.70 48.29 -21.61
C THR A 20 -1.13 47.50 -20.37
N LEU A 21 -2.06 48.01 -19.54
CA LEU A 21 -2.59 47.27 -18.38
C LEU A 21 -3.41 46.04 -18.79
N ASN A 22 -4.18 46.17 -19.87
CA ASN A 22 -5.05 45.09 -20.36
C ASN A 22 -4.23 43.97 -21.05
N THR A 23 -3.17 44.31 -21.76
CA THR A 23 -2.21 43.34 -22.32
C THR A 23 -1.43 42.63 -21.24
N PHE A 24 -0.99 43.30 -20.19
CA PHE A 24 -0.32 42.63 -19.03
C PHE A 24 -1.27 41.73 -18.27
N ARG A 25 -2.54 42.10 -18.14
CA ARG A 25 -3.56 41.26 -17.48
C ARG A 25 -3.86 40.00 -18.32
N LYS A 26 -3.96 40.12 -19.66
CA LYS A 26 -4.14 38.98 -20.58
C LYS A 26 -2.92 38.03 -20.58
N ILE A 27 -1.71 38.58 -20.58
CA ILE A 27 -0.49 37.78 -20.53
C ILE A 27 -0.38 37.03 -19.17
N ARG A 28 -0.74 37.67 -18.06
CA ARG A 28 -0.75 37.05 -16.72
C ARG A 28 -1.80 35.93 -16.60
N LEU A 29 -2.98 36.12 -17.22
CA LEU A 29 -4.04 35.12 -17.30
C LEU A 29 -3.61 33.91 -18.16
N LEU A 30 -2.98 34.14 -19.31
CA LEU A 30 -2.48 33.11 -20.22
C LEU A 30 -1.35 32.26 -19.56
N PHE A 31 -0.48 32.89 -18.78
CA PHE A 31 0.55 32.17 -18.02
C PHE A 31 -0.03 31.36 -16.86
N SER A 32 -1.05 31.86 -16.16
CA SER A 32 -1.72 31.13 -15.08
C SER A 32 -2.54 29.94 -15.61
N VAL A 33 -3.24 30.08 -16.73
CA VAL A 33 -4.03 29.01 -17.35
C VAL A 33 -3.14 27.92 -17.95
N ARG A 34 -2.02 28.28 -18.59
CA ARG A 34 -1.06 27.29 -19.12
C ARG A 34 -0.34 26.55 -18.00
N SER A 35 0.01 27.21 -16.91
CA SER A 35 0.63 26.57 -15.74
C SER A 35 -0.37 25.64 -15.02
N ALA A 36 -1.63 26.03 -14.90
CA ALA A 36 -2.68 25.18 -14.34
C ALA A 36 -2.97 23.96 -15.23
N ALA A 37 -3.05 24.15 -16.55
CA ALA A 37 -3.24 23.06 -17.51
C ALA A 37 -2.06 22.07 -17.50
N PHE A 38 -0.84 22.56 -17.38
CA PHE A 38 0.36 21.71 -17.24
C PHE A 38 0.36 20.91 -15.94
N LEU A 39 -0.01 21.52 -14.82
CA LEU A 39 -0.13 20.82 -13.53
C LEU A 39 -1.24 19.76 -13.55
N VAL A 40 -2.37 20.03 -14.18
CA VAL A 40 -3.47 19.07 -14.35
C VAL A 40 -3.05 17.90 -15.26
N THR A 41 -2.37 18.17 -16.37
CA THR A 41 -1.83 17.09 -17.23
C THR A 41 -0.77 16.25 -16.53
N CYS A 42 0.13 16.85 -15.76
CA CYS A 42 1.09 16.10 -14.93
C CYS A 42 0.38 15.25 -13.85
N ALA A 43 -0.66 15.77 -13.20
CA ALA A 43 -1.44 15.02 -12.22
C ALA A 43 -2.21 13.85 -12.88
N ILE A 44 -2.78 14.04 -14.07
CA ILE A 44 -3.44 12.97 -14.83
C ILE A 44 -2.44 11.90 -15.28
N ILE A 45 -1.26 12.28 -15.75
CA ILE A 45 -0.20 11.34 -16.12
C ILE A 45 0.28 10.58 -14.88
N LEU A 46 0.45 11.24 -13.73
CA LEU A 46 0.84 10.60 -12.47
C LEU A 46 -0.23 9.60 -11.98
N THR A 47 -1.50 9.96 -12.08
CA THR A 47 -2.62 9.05 -11.73
C THR A 47 -2.73 7.87 -12.69
N LEU A 48 -2.49 8.06 -13.99
CA LEU A 48 -2.42 6.98 -14.98
C LEU A 48 -1.25 6.04 -14.73
N ILE A 49 -0.06 6.57 -14.40
CA ILE A 49 1.11 5.74 -14.05
C ILE A 49 0.88 4.95 -12.75
N MET A 50 0.24 5.55 -11.75
CA MET A 50 -0.12 4.84 -10.51
C MET A 50 -1.23 3.80 -10.72
N SER A 51 -2.13 3.99 -11.69
CA SER A 51 -3.20 3.04 -12.03
C SER A 51 -2.69 1.79 -12.76
N CYS A 52 -1.57 1.87 -13.49
CA CYS A 52 -1.00 0.72 -14.21
C CYS A 52 -0.29 -0.31 -13.31
N HIS A 53 -0.14 -0.07 -12.01
CA HIS A 53 0.53 -0.97 -11.05
C HIS A 53 -0.39 -1.44 -9.91
N SER A 54 -1.70 -1.25 -10.01
CA SER A 54 -2.63 -1.76 -9.00
C SER A 54 -2.87 -3.26 -9.20
N SER A 55 -2.52 -4.07 -8.20
CA SER A 55 -2.97 -5.46 -8.10
C SER A 55 -4.49 -5.51 -8.29
N PRO A 56 -5.04 -6.54 -8.97
CA PRO A 56 -6.48 -6.64 -9.19
C PRO A 56 -7.22 -6.59 -7.85
N SER A 57 -8.36 -5.90 -7.82
CA SER A 57 -9.13 -5.78 -6.58
C SER A 57 -9.56 -7.15 -6.05
N PRO A 58 -9.70 -7.35 -4.73
CA PRO A 58 -10.11 -8.62 -4.14
C PRO A 58 -11.40 -9.17 -4.74
N ARG A 59 -12.33 -8.30 -5.15
CA ARG A 59 -13.59 -8.68 -5.78
C ARG A 59 -13.39 -9.28 -7.18
N VAL A 60 -12.48 -8.71 -7.98
CA VAL A 60 -12.13 -9.23 -9.31
C VAL A 60 -11.42 -10.59 -9.20
N LEU A 61 -10.54 -10.74 -8.21
CA LEU A 61 -9.89 -12.03 -7.94
C LEU A 61 -10.90 -13.10 -7.52
N ALA A 62 -11.88 -12.77 -6.67
CA ALA A 62 -12.94 -13.69 -6.27
C ALA A 62 -13.78 -14.15 -7.47
N MET A 63 -14.24 -13.24 -8.32
CA MET A 63 -15.00 -13.59 -9.52
C MET A 63 -14.22 -14.50 -10.48
N LYS A 64 -12.94 -14.23 -10.70
CA LYS A 64 -12.08 -15.08 -11.55
C LYS A 64 -11.86 -16.46 -10.93
N ARG A 65 -11.75 -16.53 -9.60
CA ARG A 65 -11.63 -17.78 -8.85
C ARG A 65 -12.88 -18.64 -9.01
N ASP A 66 -14.07 -18.05 -8.78
CA ASP A 66 -15.36 -18.75 -8.91
C ASP A 66 -15.56 -19.31 -10.33
N ALA A 67 -15.19 -18.54 -11.36
CA ALA A 67 -15.22 -18.99 -12.76
C ALA A 67 -14.28 -20.17 -13.01
N ALA A 68 -13.03 -20.11 -12.53
CA ALA A 68 -12.07 -21.21 -12.66
C ALA A 68 -12.53 -22.45 -11.87
N ASP A 69 -13.07 -22.25 -10.65
CA ASP A 69 -13.59 -23.35 -9.82
C ASP A 69 -14.77 -24.06 -10.48
N SER A 70 -15.66 -23.35 -11.17
CA SER A 70 -16.76 -23.97 -11.90
C SER A 70 -16.29 -24.93 -12.99
N VAL A 71 -15.15 -24.63 -13.64
CA VAL A 71 -14.55 -25.50 -14.65
C VAL A 71 -13.85 -26.72 -14.02
N VAL A 72 -13.12 -26.48 -12.92
CA VAL A 72 -12.22 -27.47 -12.31
C VAL A 72 -12.95 -28.46 -11.38
N ASN A 73 -14.01 -28.03 -10.68
CA ASN A 73 -14.63 -28.84 -9.61
C ASN A 73 -15.19 -30.17 -10.07
N GLY A 74 -15.72 -30.26 -11.28
CA GLY A 74 -16.27 -31.50 -11.86
C GLY A 74 -15.22 -32.49 -12.34
N MET A 75 -13.96 -32.10 -12.46
CA MET A 75 -12.90 -32.94 -13.03
C MET A 75 -12.32 -33.90 -11.98
N LYS A 76 -12.44 -35.21 -12.23
CA LYS A 76 -11.82 -36.27 -11.41
C LYS A 76 -10.62 -36.92 -12.14
N ASP A 77 -10.49 -36.68 -13.44
CA ASP A 77 -9.44 -37.27 -14.28
C ASP A 77 -8.20 -36.35 -14.32
N LYS A 78 -7.03 -36.95 -14.04
CA LYS A 78 -5.73 -36.25 -14.03
C LYS A 78 -5.27 -35.87 -15.45
N GLU A 79 -5.58 -36.66 -16.46
CA GLU A 79 -5.19 -36.37 -17.83
C GLU A 79 -5.95 -35.14 -18.36
N GLN A 80 -7.23 -35.00 -18.02
CA GLN A 80 -8.02 -33.81 -18.31
C GLN A 80 -7.47 -32.58 -17.62
N LEU A 81 -7.07 -32.70 -16.33
CA LEU A 81 -6.44 -31.61 -15.61
C LEU A 81 -5.07 -31.24 -16.17
N ASP A 82 -4.27 -32.22 -16.64
CA ASP A 82 -2.98 -31.95 -17.29
C ASP A 82 -3.15 -31.21 -18.63
N SER A 83 -4.18 -31.56 -19.39
CA SER A 83 -4.54 -30.84 -20.61
C SER A 83 -4.97 -29.41 -20.32
N LEU A 84 -5.80 -29.23 -19.27
CA LEU A 84 -6.31 -27.93 -18.87
C LEU A 84 -5.18 -27.02 -18.34
N VAL A 85 -4.24 -27.56 -17.56
CA VAL A 85 -3.05 -26.80 -17.11
C VAL A 85 -2.24 -26.29 -18.30
N LYS A 86 -1.98 -27.16 -19.30
CA LYS A 86 -1.23 -26.77 -20.51
C LYS A 86 -1.95 -25.72 -21.36
N GLU A 87 -3.27 -25.80 -21.43
CA GLU A 87 -4.10 -24.84 -22.17
C GLU A 87 -4.11 -23.48 -21.44
N ALA A 88 -4.31 -23.49 -20.12
CA ALA A 88 -4.27 -22.29 -19.28
C ALA A 88 -2.89 -21.60 -19.29
N GLU A 89 -1.80 -22.38 -19.29
CA GLU A 89 -0.44 -21.86 -19.44
C GLU A 89 -0.23 -21.17 -20.79
N LYS A 90 -0.68 -21.79 -21.89
CA LYS A 90 -0.57 -21.22 -23.25
C LYS A 90 -1.42 -19.97 -23.43
N SER A 91 -2.62 -19.93 -22.84
CA SER A 91 -3.52 -18.78 -22.92
C SER A 91 -3.14 -17.65 -21.96
N GLY A 92 -2.22 -17.90 -21.00
CA GLY A 92 -1.85 -16.96 -19.96
C GLY A 92 -2.94 -16.76 -18.89
N ASP A 93 -3.89 -17.70 -18.78
CA ASP A 93 -4.89 -17.67 -17.70
C ASP A 93 -4.32 -18.26 -16.42
N TYR A 94 -3.58 -17.44 -15.70
CA TYR A 94 -2.92 -17.81 -14.44
C TYR A 94 -3.90 -18.26 -13.34
N MET A 95 -5.15 -17.79 -13.36
CA MET A 95 -6.13 -18.21 -12.36
C MET A 95 -6.61 -19.65 -12.63
N LEU A 96 -6.93 -19.97 -13.89
CA LEU A 96 -7.33 -21.31 -14.28
C LEU A 96 -6.16 -22.30 -14.11
N GLU A 97 -4.93 -21.93 -14.50
CA GLU A 97 -3.71 -22.73 -14.27
C GLU A 97 -3.55 -23.06 -12.78
N MET A 98 -3.64 -22.04 -11.92
CA MET A 98 -3.48 -22.17 -10.46
C MET A 98 -4.53 -23.13 -9.85
N ARG A 99 -5.81 -22.97 -10.19
CA ARG A 99 -6.88 -23.81 -9.65
C ARG A 99 -6.80 -25.25 -10.15
N SER A 100 -6.43 -25.46 -11.41
CA SER A 100 -6.19 -26.79 -11.99
C SER A 100 -5.03 -27.51 -11.31
N LEU A 101 -3.92 -26.79 -11.06
CA LEU A 101 -2.77 -27.32 -10.32
C LEU A 101 -3.13 -27.68 -8.87
N GLN A 102 -3.94 -26.86 -8.21
CA GLN A 102 -4.42 -27.15 -6.86
C GLN A 102 -5.22 -28.45 -6.80
N LYS A 103 -6.17 -28.62 -7.71
CA LYS A 103 -6.97 -29.86 -7.81
C LYS A 103 -6.10 -31.06 -8.10
N ARG A 104 -5.21 -30.95 -9.10
CA ARG A 104 -4.27 -32.01 -9.49
C ARG A 104 -3.34 -32.40 -8.34
N GLY A 105 -2.83 -31.42 -7.59
CA GLY A 105 -2.00 -31.67 -6.42
C GLY A 105 -2.74 -32.46 -5.33
N ARG A 106 -4.02 -32.18 -5.10
CA ARG A 106 -4.84 -32.97 -4.18
C ARG A 106 -5.01 -34.42 -4.65
N LEU A 107 -5.29 -34.65 -5.92
CA LEU A 107 -5.42 -36.01 -6.46
C LEU A 107 -4.09 -36.79 -6.34
N TRP A 108 -2.93 -36.16 -6.59
CA TRP A 108 -1.64 -36.81 -6.37
C TRP A 108 -1.37 -37.14 -4.90
N ARG A 109 -1.79 -36.26 -3.97
CA ARG A 109 -1.70 -36.54 -2.52
C ARG A 109 -2.54 -37.73 -2.11
N ASP A 110 -3.75 -37.84 -2.65
CA ASP A 110 -4.69 -38.91 -2.29
C ASP A 110 -4.20 -40.29 -2.82
N GLU A 111 -3.32 -40.27 -3.83
CA GLU A 111 -2.58 -41.46 -4.31
C GLU A 111 -1.19 -41.66 -3.67
N ASN A 112 -0.90 -40.93 -2.58
CA ASN A 112 0.40 -40.96 -1.90
C ASN A 112 1.61 -40.52 -2.77
N ARG A 113 1.35 -39.85 -3.91
CA ARG A 113 2.39 -39.30 -4.79
C ARG A 113 2.78 -37.88 -4.34
N PHE A 114 3.25 -37.78 -3.08
CA PHE A 114 3.48 -36.50 -2.39
C PHE A 114 4.41 -35.55 -3.13
N MET A 115 5.51 -36.05 -3.75
CA MET A 115 6.43 -35.20 -4.50
C MET A 115 5.77 -34.54 -5.71
N LYS A 116 4.89 -35.29 -6.43
CA LYS A 116 4.12 -34.71 -7.54
C LYS A 116 3.11 -33.68 -7.02
N ALA A 117 2.49 -33.95 -5.87
CA ALA A 117 1.58 -33.01 -5.22
C ALA A 117 2.31 -31.72 -4.82
N ILE A 118 3.49 -31.81 -4.21
CA ILE A 118 4.31 -30.66 -3.82
C ILE A 118 4.72 -29.84 -5.04
N ALA A 119 5.14 -30.48 -6.15
CA ALA A 119 5.48 -29.78 -7.38
C ALA A 119 4.28 -28.97 -7.93
N CYS A 120 3.07 -29.52 -7.91
CA CYS A 120 1.86 -28.81 -8.29
C CYS A 120 1.60 -27.61 -7.37
N HIS A 121 1.69 -27.79 -6.05
CA HIS A 121 1.42 -26.74 -5.09
C HIS A 121 2.51 -25.67 -5.02
N ASN A 122 3.76 -25.99 -5.36
CA ASN A 122 4.80 -24.97 -5.52
C ASN A 122 4.50 -24.06 -6.72
N ARG A 123 4.07 -24.62 -7.83
CA ARG A 123 3.65 -23.81 -8.98
C ARG A 123 2.37 -23.00 -8.67
N GLU A 124 1.41 -23.59 -7.95
CA GLU A 124 0.24 -22.88 -7.39
C GLU A 124 0.70 -21.67 -6.56
N LEU A 125 1.69 -21.83 -5.69
CA LEU A 125 2.24 -20.77 -4.84
C LEU A 125 2.88 -19.64 -5.64
N GLU A 126 3.64 -19.96 -6.69
CA GLU A 126 4.23 -18.97 -7.60
C GLU A 126 3.15 -18.13 -8.29
N LEU A 127 2.13 -18.79 -8.84
CA LEU A 127 1.01 -18.13 -9.51
C LEU A 127 0.18 -17.27 -8.56
N ALA A 128 -0.11 -17.77 -7.35
CA ALA A 128 -0.82 -17.03 -6.32
C ALA A 128 -0.10 -15.73 -5.96
N ARG A 129 1.23 -15.78 -5.81
CA ARG A 129 2.07 -14.60 -5.57
C ARG A 129 2.05 -13.63 -6.74
N LYS A 130 2.16 -14.14 -7.97
CA LYS A 130 2.09 -13.33 -9.20
C LYS A 130 0.76 -12.61 -9.33
N LEU A 131 -0.34 -13.25 -8.96
CA LEU A 131 -1.69 -12.68 -8.95
C LEU A 131 -1.96 -11.73 -7.77
N GLY A 132 -1.08 -11.70 -6.76
CA GLY A 132 -1.31 -11.00 -5.50
C GLY A 132 -2.45 -11.61 -4.67
N ASP A 133 -2.78 -12.89 -4.92
CA ASP A 133 -3.84 -13.60 -4.20
C ASP A 133 -3.31 -14.21 -2.90
N THR A 134 -3.46 -13.47 -1.82
CA THR A 134 -2.98 -13.89 -0.49
C THR A 134 -3.72 -15.12 0.02
N ILE A 135 -5.02 -15.24 -0.26
CA ILE A 135 -5.82 -16.42 0.18
C ILE A 135 -5.30 -17.68 -0.50
N ALA A 136 -5.09 -17.63 -1.82
CA ALA A 136 -4.51 -18.75 -2.56
C ALA A 136 -3.06 -19.04 -2.10
N THR A 137 -2.28 -18.01 -1.76
CA THR A 137 -0.93 -18.16 -1.20
C THR A 137 -0.95 -18.96 0.10
N VAL A 138 -1.83 -18.62 1.05
CA VAL A 138 -2.01 -19.35 2.32
C VAL A 138 -2.45 -20.80 2.06
N GLN A 139 -3.36 -20.99 1.11
CA GLN A 139 -3.87 -22.30 0.75
C GLN A 139 -2.79 -23.20 0.16
N ALA A 140 -1.96 -22.66 -0.74
CA ALA A 140 -0.83 -23.39 -1.33
C ALA A 140 0.21 -23.78 -0.27
N LEU A 141 0.57 -22.85 0.64
CA LEU A 141 1.47 -23.13 1.75
C LEU A 141 0.94 -24.26 2.65
N ASN A 142 -0.34 -24.23 3.00
CA ASN A 142 -0.98 -25.29 3.79
C ASN A 142 -1.00 -26.64 3.07
N ASN A 143 -1.24 -26.66 1.76
CA ASN A 143 -1.21 -27.87 0.96
C ASN A 143 0.20 -28.47 0.93
N ILE A 144 1.24 -27.65 0.76
CA ILE A 144 2.64 -28.09 0.79
C ILE A 144 2.98 -28.65 2.18
N GLY A 145 2.68 -27.91 3.27
CA GLY A 145 2.91 -28.35 4.64
C GLY A 145 2.21 -29.68 4.96
N THR A 146 0.97 -29.85 4.51
CA THR A 146 0.22 -31.12 4.67
C THR A 146 0.91 -32.28 3.94
N ASN A 147 1.45 -32.07 2.74
CA ASN A 147 2.16 -33.11 2.02
C ASN A 147 3.46 -33.50 2.73
N PHE A 148 4.26 -32.53 3.20
CA PHE A 148 5.46 -32.80 3.98
C PHE A 148 5.15 -33.55 5.28
N ARG A 149 4.09 -33.17 6.00
CA ARG A 149 3.65 -33.90 7.19
C ARG A 149 3.29 -35.35 6.89
N ARG A 150 2.54 -35.62 5.80
CA ARG A 150 2.18 -36.99 5.40
C ARG A 150 3.39 -37.82 4.98
N MET A 151 4.45 -37.17 4.51
CA MET A 151 5.75 -37.80 4.21
C MET A 151 6.61 -38.02 5.47
N GLY A 152 6.23 -37.46 6.62
CA GLY A 152 6.99 -37.51 7.84
C GLY A 152 8.15 -36.51 7.91
N VAL A 153 8.25 -35.55 7.01
CA VAL A 153 9.25 -34.46 7.02
C VAL A 153 8.65 -33.30 7.83
N LEU A 154 8.74 -33.41 9.16
CA LEU A 154 7.96 -32.59 10.09
C LEU A 154 8.50 -31.17 10.24
N ASP A 155 9.80 -30.96 10.11
CA ASP A 155 10.47 -29.65 10.16
C ASP A 155 10.03 -28.75 9.00
N GLU A 156 10.00 -29.28 7.77
CA GLU A 156 9.47 -28.56 6.62
C GLU A 156 7.96 -28.28 6.77
N ALA A 157 7.21 -29.29 7.19
CA ALA A 157 5.77 -29.17 7.36
C ALA A 157 5.41 -28.04 8.32
N VAL A 158 6.12 -27.94 9.46
CA VAL A 158 5.84 -26.91 10.47
C VAL A 158 6.18 -25.52 9.95
N ASP A 159 7.29 -25.34 9.22
CA ASP A 159 7.66 -24.05 8.62
C ASP A 159 6.56 -23.55 7.65
N TYR A 160 6.12 -24.42 6.74
CA TYR A 160 5.06 -24.05 5.80
C TYR A 160 3.76 -23.69 6.51
N HIS A 161 3.35 -24.41 7.55
CA HIS A 161 2.13 -24.10 8.30
C HIS A 161 2.26 -22.80 9.12
N TYR A 162 3.43 -22.51 9.73
CA TYR A 162 3.64 -21.23 10.42
C TYR A 162 3.63 -20.04 9.46
N ARG A 163 4.23 -20.17 8.28
CA ARG A 163 4.19 -19.15 7.24
C ARG A 163 2.75 -18.91 6.75
N ALA A 164 1.98 -19.99 6.59
CA ALA A 164 0.57 -19.90 6.24
C ALA A 164 -0.24 -19.21 7.36
N LEU A 165 0.00 -19.55 8.63
CA LEU A 165 -0.66 -18.96 9.78
C LEU A 165 -0.38 -17.46 9.89
N HIS A 166 0.89 -17.07 9.79
CA HIS A 166 1.30 -15.66 9.85
C HIS A 166 0.60 -14.80 8.78
N LEU A 167 0.56 -15.27 7.54
CA LEU A 167 -0.17 -14.59 6.46
C LEU A 167 -1.68 -14.62 6.72
N GLY A 168 -2.23 -15.73 7.20
CA GLY A 168 -3.65 -15.87 7.54
C GLY A 168 -4.10 -14.89 8.62
N ASP A 169 -3.28 -14.69 9.66
CA ASP A 169 -3.59 -13.76 10.76
C ASP A 169 -3.64 -12.29 10.30
N LEU A 170 -2.79 -11.90 9.34
CA LEU A 170 -2.81 -10.55 8.75
C LEU A 170 -4.12 -10.26 8.00
N PHE A 171 -4.78 -11.29 7.46
CA PHE A 171 -5.97 -11.15 6.61
C PHE A 171 -7.27 -11.58 7.27
N SER A 172 -7.25 -12.41 8.33
CA SER A 172 -8.44 -12.87 9.06
C SER A 172 -9.27 -11.75 9.70
N ARG A 173 -8.66 -10.58 9.92
CA ARG A 173 -9.31 -9.37 10.44
C ARG A 173 -10.41 -8.81 9.51
N ARG A 174 -10.58 -9.34 8.29
CA ARG A 174 -11.55 -8.85 7.28
C ARG A 174 -12.87 -9.62 7.22
N ASN A 175 -13.18 -10.45 8.21
CA ASN A 175 -14.42 -11.27 8.22
C ASN A 175 -14.58 -12.19 6.98
N ASP A 176 -13.47 -12.62 6.39
CA ASP A 176 -13.49 -13.54 5.24
C ASP A 176 -13.49 -14.97 5.73
N LYS A 177 -14.59 -15.69 5.44
CA LYS A 177 -14.77 -17.11 5.81
C LYS A 177 -13.67 -17.99 5.24
N THR A 178 -13.20 -17.71 4.02
CA THR A 178 -12.14 -18.50 3.36
C THR A 178 -10.80 -18.29 4.03
N ALA A 179 -10.46 -17.04 4.39
CA ALA A 179 -9.26 -16.73 5.14
C ALA A 179 -9.27 -17.41 6.51
N MET A 180 -10.39 -17.38 7.22
CA MET A 180 -10.57 -18.06 8.50
C MET A 180 -10.43 -19.58 8.35
N LYS A 181 -11.01 -20.18 7.31
CA LYS A 181 -10.87 -21.61 7.04
C LYS A 181 -9.41 -22.01 6.82
N ASN A 182 -8.68 -21.24 6.04
CA ASN A 182 -7.26 -21.49 5.78
C ASN A 182 -6.40 -21.33 7.05
N ARG A 183 -6.74 -20.37 7.91
CA ARG A 183 -6.11 -20.21 9.22
C ARG A 183 -6.30 -21.45 10.10
N VAL A 184 -7.52 -21.97 10.16
CA VAL A 184 -7.85 -23.21 10.89
C VAL A 184 -7.04 -24.39 10.36
N VAL A 185 -6.87 -24.50 9.03
CA VAL A 185 -6.02 -25.56 8.44
C VAL A 185 -4.57 -25.43 8.89
N SER A 186 -4.03 -24.20 8.97
CA SER A 186 -2.67 -23.98 9.48
C SER A 186 -2.54 -24.40 10.95
N LEU A 187 -3.49 -24.00 11.80
CA LEU A 187 -3.51 -24.37 13.22
C LEU A 187 -3.57 -25.88 13.41
N ASN A 188 -4.44 -26.57 12.67
CA ASN A 188 -4.54 -28.02 12.69
C ASN A 188 -3.25 -28.70 12.19
N GLY A 189 -2.60 -28.13 11.18
CA GLY A 189 -1.31 -28.62 10.69
C GLY A 189 -0.24 -28.58 11.79
N ILE A 190 -0.08 -27.43 12.43
CA ILE A 190 0.87 -27.25 13.54
C ILE A 190 0.52 -28.16 14.72
N GLY A 191 -0.76 -28.20 15.13
CA GLY A 191 -1.22 -29.04 16.22
C GLY A 191 -0.94 -30.54 16.00
N ASN A 192 -1.18 -31.04 14.79
CA ASN A 192 -0.88 -32.44 14.44
C ASN A 192 0.63 -32.76 14.50
N ILE A 193 1.46 -31.83 14.01
CA ILE A 193 2.93 -32.01 14.07
C ILE A 193 3.40 -31.99 15.51
N SER A 194 2.96 -31.01 16.33
CA SER A 194 3.29 -30.92 17.75
C SER A 194 2.86 -32.19 18.51
N LEU A 195 1.66 -32.71 18.23
CA LEU A 195 1.18 -33.95 18.83
C LEU A 195 2.07 -35.14 18.44
N THR A 196 2.51 -35.24 17.19
CA THR A 196 3.42 -36.28 16.71
C THR A 196 4.76 -36.20 17.43
N LEU A 197 5.30 -35.00 17.61
CA LEU A 197 6.55 -34.77 18.33
C LEU A 197 6.44 -34.91 19.85
N GLY A 198 5.23 -35.07 20.39
CA GLY A 198 4.99 -35.23 21.83
C GLY A 198 4.76 -33.91 22.58
N ASP A 199 4.82 -32.76 21.90
CA ASP A 199 4.47 -31.48 22.47
C ASP A 199 2.95 -31.33 22.55
N THR A 200 2.40 -31.89 23.63
CA THR A 200 0.95 -31.93 23.87
C THR A 200 0.37 -30.58 24.28
N GLU A 201 1.19 -29.64 24.79
CA GLU A 201 0.73 -28.32 25.21
C GLU A 201 0.47 -27.42 23.99
N THR A 202 1.45 -27.33 23.09
CA THR A 202 1.27 -26.62 21.83
C THR A 202 0.15 -27.23 21.01
N ALA A 203 0.07 -28.58 20.94
CA ALA A 203 -1.01 -29.25 20.22
C ALA A 203 -2.41 -28.87 20.75
N ASP A 204 -2.62 -28.92 22.07
CA ASP A 204 -3.90 -28.53 22.70
C ASP A 204 -4.26 -27.08 22.40
N SER A 205 -3.30 -26.16 22.54
CA SER A 205 -3.49 -24.74 22.25
C SER A 205 -3.92 -24.51 20.80
N MET A 206 -3.24 -25.13 19.84
CA MET A 206 -3.52 -24.98 18.40
C MET A 206 -4.89 -25.58 18.04
N PHE A 207 -5.24 -26.75 18.55
CA PHE A 207 -6.53 -27.37 18.27
C PHE A 207 -7.70 -26.61 18.90
N ARG A 208 -7.55 -26.04 20.09
CA ARG A 208 -8.57 -25.17 20.69
C ARG A 208 -8.78 -23.90 19.88
N ALA A 209 -7.70 -23.24 19.44
CA ALA A 209 -7.78 -22.08 18.57
C ALA A 209 -8.44 -22.42 17.22
N ALA A 210 -8.18 -23.60 16.67
CA ALA A 210 -8.83 -24.11 15.47
C ALA A 210 -10.32 -24.39 15.71
N LEU A 211 -10.68 -24.99 16.85
CA LEU A 211 -12.08 -25.25 17.23
C LEU A 211 -12.91 -23.97 17.31
N GLU A 212 -12.39 -22.92 17.92
CA GLU A 212 -13.08 -21.62 17.98
C GLU A 212 -13.28 -21.03 16.57
N GLY A 213 -12.30 -21.17 15.69
CA GLY A 213 -12.47 -20.80 14.28
C GLY A 213 -13.59 -21.59 13.57
N GLU A 214 -13.66 -22.91 13.79
CA GLU A 214 -14.70 -23.75 13.18
C GLU A 214 -16.09 -23.51 13.79
N LYS A 215 -16.18 -23.12 15.06
CA LYS A 215 -17.44 -22.64 15.66
C LYS A 215 -17.92 -21.34 15.00
N THR A 216 -17.02 -20.40 14.76
CA THR A 216 -17.33 -19.14 14.07
C THR A 216 -17.76 -19.39 12.62
N LEU A 217 -17.22 -20.42 11.98
CA LEU A 217 -17.59 -20.85 10.63
C LEU A 217 -18.88 -21.69 10.60
N GLU A 218 -19.43 -22.04 11.75
CA GLU A 218 -20.58 -22.95 11.89
C GLU A 218 -20.37 -24.31 11.21
N SER A 219 -19.12 -24.78 11.15
CA SER A 219 -18.71 -26.00 10.46
C SER A 219 -18.76 -27.20 11.42
N HIS A 220 -19.81 -28.00 11.37
CA HIS A 220 -19.94 -29.22 12.19
C HIS A 220 -18.79 -30.20 11.93
N LEU A 221 -18.41 -30.43 10.66
CA LEU A 221 -17.32 -31.32 10.32
C LEU A 221 -15.97 -30.81 10.89
N GLY A 222 -15.71 -29.50 10.78
CA GLY A 222 -14.50 -28.90 11.34
C GLY A 222 -14.44 -28.97 12.86
N GLN A 223 -15.57 -28.77 13.55
CA GLN A 223 -15.68 -28.94 14.99
C GLN A 223 -15.42 -30.41 15.40
N ALA A 224 -15.98 -31.36 14.66
CA ALA A 224 -15.78 -32.78 14.90
C ALA A 224 -14.29 -33.17 14.85
N ILE A 225 -13.58 -32.73 13.80
CA ILE A 225 -12.14 -32.97 13.63
C ILE A 225 -11.36 -32.40 14.82
N ASN A 226 -11.66 -31.16 15.24
CA ASN A 226 -10.92 -30.52 16.33
C ASN A 226 -11.23 -31.15 17.70
N TYR A 227 -12.47 -31.57 17.94
CA TYR A 227 -12.77 -32.35 19.15
C TYR A 227 -12.02 -33.69 19.18
N ALA A 228 -11.92 -34.40 18.03
CA ALA A 228 -11.13 -35.63 17.93
C ALA A 228 -9.64 -35.37 18.19
N ASN A 229 -9.08 -34.30 17.63
CA ASN A 229 -7.70 -33.92 17.84
C ASN A 229 -7.40 -33.60 19.32
N ILE A 230 -8.27 -32.83 19.98
CA ILE A 230 -8.16 -32.55 21.43
C ILE A 230 -8.30 -33.86 22.24
N GLY A 231 -9.21 -34.75 21.84
CA GLY A 231 -9.35 -36.09 22.42
C GLY A 231 -8.02 -36.88 22.31
N SER A 232 -7.35 -36.81 21.17
CA SER A 232 -6.05 -37.48 20.95
C SER A 232 -4.93 -36.89 21.84
N VAL A 233 -4.97 -35.58 22.13
CA VAL A 233 -4.07 -34.95 23.10
C VAL A 233 -4.29 -35.53 24.49
N PHE A 234 -5.54 -35.62 24.96
CA PHE A 234 -5.86 -36.19 26.25
C PHE A 234 -5.53 -37.69 26.32
N GLU A 235 -5.78 -38.43 25.23
CA GLU A 235 -5.40 -39.83 25.12
C GLU A 235 -3.89 -40.03 25.27
N LYS A 236 -3.05 -39.15 24.65
CA LYS A 236 -1.58 -39.18 24.77
C LYS A 236 -1.10 -38.81 26.17
N ARG A 237 -1.86 -37.95 26.88
CA ARG A 237 -1.63 -37.61 28.30
C ARG A 237 -2.15 -38.70 29.28
N ASN A 238 -2.71 -39.79 28.76
CA ASN A 238 -3.39 -40.83 29.51
C ASN A 238 -4.59 -40.37 30.36
N MET A 239 -5.23 -39.26 29.96
CA MET A 239 -6.43 -38.70 30.58
C MET A 239 -7.68 -39.25 29.85
N LEU A 240 -7.96 -40.56 30.10
CA LEU A 240 -8.92 -41.32 29.28
C LEU A 240 -10.36 -40.81 29.37
N ASP A 241 -10.79 -40.30 30.54
CA ASP A 241 -12.14 -39.74 30.70
C ASP A 241 -12.33 -38.43 29.91
N SER A 242 -11.30 -37.57 29.91
CA SER A 242 -11.33 -36.33 29.12
C SER A 242 -11.29 -36.64 27.63
N ALA A 243 -10.48 -37.63 27.20
CA ALA A 243 -10.45 -38.10 25.81
C ALA A 243 -11.83 -38.62 25.38
N TRP A 244 -12.48 -39.44 26.25
CA TRP A 244 -13.81 -39.96 26.01
C TRP A 244 -14.85 -38.85 25.81
N ALA A 245 -14.84 -37.82 26.67
CA ALA A 245 -15.75 -36.68 26.54
C ALA A 245 -15.53 -35.93 25.20
N CYS A 246 -14.27 -35.71 24.79
CA CYS A 246 -13.97 -35.06 23.51
C CYS A 246 -14.42 -35.92 22.32
N TYR A 247 -14.18 -37.22 22.32
CA TYR A 247 -14.61 -38.11 21.25
C TYR A 247 -16.12 -38.22 21.15
N LYS A 248 -16.85 -38.12 22.27
CA LYS A 248 -18.32 -38.00 22.26
C LYS A 248 -18.80 -36.72 21.58
N GLN A 249 -18.15 -35.59 21.86
CA GLN A 249 -18.44 -34.31 21.16
C GLN A 249 -18.12 -34.42 19.66
N SER A 250 -17.01 -35.04 19.31
CA SER A 250 -16.66 -35.33 17.92
C SER A 250 -17.72 -36.15 17.21
N MET A 251 -18.17 -37.26 17.86
CA MET A 251 -19.25 -38.12 17.34
C MET A 251 -20.55 -37.36 17.11
N GLN A 252 -20.94 -36.49 18.05
CA GLN A 252 -22.13 -35.66 17.90
C GLN A 252 -22.05 -34.73 16.71
N GLN A 253 -20.89 -34.06 16.55
CA GLN A 253 -20.69 -33.14 15.44
C GLN A 253 -20.57 -33.86 14.09
N ASN A 254 -19.98 -35.05 14.03
CA ASN A 254 -19.93 -35.86 12.82
C ASN A 254 -21.32 -36.32 12.38
N ARG A 255 -22.23 -36.67 13.33
CA ARG A 255 -23.63 -36.97 13.01
C ARG A 255 -24.37 -35.77 12.42
N LEU A 256 -24.11 -34.54 12.96
CA LEU A 256 -24.69 -33.31 12.41
C LEU A 256 -24.13 -32.96 11.03
N ALA A 257 -22.90 -33.40 10.75
CA ALA A 257 -22.22 -33.21 9.46
C ALA A 257 -22.52 -34.33 8.44
N ASP A 258 -23.29 -35.34 8.80
CA ASP A 258 -23.57 -36.53 7.99
C ASP A 258 -22.28 -37.19 7.45
N SER A 259 -21.29 -37.34 8.34
CA SER A 259 -19.94 -37.84 7.99
C SER A 259 -19.72 -39.26 8.48
N ASP A 260 -19.96 -40.25 7.63
CA ASP A 260 -19.70 -41.65 7.94
C ASP A 260 -18.24 -41.93 8.28
N LEU A 261 -17.31 -41.30 7.52
CA LEU A 261 -15.89 -41.36 7.83
C LEU A 261 -15.59 -40.88 9.27
N GLY A 262 -16.10 -39.70 9.64
CA GLY A 262 -15.90 -39.15 10.98
C GLY A 262 -16.49 -40.01 12.08
N ILE A 263 -17.67 -40.62 11.84
CA ILE A 263 -18.33 -41.56 12.75
C ILE A 263 -17.45 -42.81 12.93
N SER A 264 -16.94 -43.38 11.84
CA SER A 264 -16.06 -44.56 11.88
C SER A 264 -14.76 -44.27 12.67
N LEU A 265 -14.12 -43.11 12.43
CA LEU A 265 -12.95 -42.70 13.20
C LEU A 265 -13.24 -42.56 14.70
N CYS A 266 -14.44 -42.05 15.07
CA CYS A 266 -14.84 -41.98 16.48
C CYS A 266 -14.97 -43.38 17.10
N TYR A 267 -15.55 -44.35 16.39
CA TYR A 267 -15.62 -45.73 16.86
C TYR A 267 -14.21 -46.33 17.02
N THR A 268 -13.28 -46.05 16.11
CA THR A 268 -11.88 -46.47 16.26
C THR A 268 -11.24 -45.85 17.50
N HIS A 269 -11.49 -44.57 17.77
CA HIS A 269 -10.99 -43.91 18.99
C HIS A 269 -11.60 -44.53 20.27
N PHE A 270 -12.90 -44.82 20.30
CA PHE A 270 -13.52 -45.50 21.43
C PHE A 270 -12.92 -46.90 21.64
N GLY A 271 -12.68 -47.66 20.57
CA GLY A 271 -12.02 -48.96 20.63
C GLY A 271 -10.66 -48.85 21.30
N ARG A 272 -9.81 -47.87 20.90
CA ARG A 272 -8.51 -47.63 21.54
C ARG A 272 -8.62 -47.25 23.01
N LEU A 273 -9.61 -46.47 23.42
CA LEU A 273 -9.81 -46.15 24.83
C LEU A 273 -10.19 -47.38 25.64
N PHE A 274 -11.10 -48.24 25.14
CA PHE A 274 -11.44 -49.49 25.78
C PHE A 274 -10.24 -50.44 25.87
N GLU A 275 -9.41 -50.50 24.83
CA GLU A 275 -8.21 -51.32 24.85
C GLU A 275 -7.23 -50.85 25.94
N LYS A 276 -7.00 -49.52 26.07
CA LYS A 276 -6.17 -48.94 27.15
C LYS A 276 -6.74 -49.21 28.55
N GLN A 277 -8.05 -49.38 28.67
CA GLN A 277 -8.73 -49.78 29.91
C GLN A 277 -8.67 -51.30 30.15
N GLY A 278 -8.12 -52.09 29.24
CA GLY A 278 -8.13 -53.55 29.30
C GLY A 278 -9.44 -54.23 28.91
N LYS A 279 -10.44 -53.47 28.46
CA LYS A 279 -11.78 -53.91 28.05
C LYS A 279 -11.77 -54.38 26.59
N ARG A 280 -11.19 -55.56 26.36
CA ARG A 280 -10.93 -56.07 25.00
C ARG A 280 -12.18 -56.35 24.19
N THR A 281 -13.22 -56.89 24.84
CA THR A 281 -14.50 -57.25 24.18
C THR A 281 -15.20 -55.99 23.65
N GLU A 282 -15.26 -54.95 24.47
CA GLU A 282 -15.82 -53.64 24.10
C GLU A 282 -14.99 -52.96 23.00
N ALA A 283 -13.67 -53.07 23.08
CA ALA A 283 -12.79 -52.54 22.03
C ALA A 283 -13.08 -53.18 20.66
N ILE A 284 -13.17 -54.53 20.63
CA ILE A 284 -13.52 -55.27 19.40
C ILE A 284 -14.89 -54.85 18.87
N ALA A 285 -15.88 -54.65 19.74
CA ALA A 285 -17.23 -54.23 19.32
C ALA A 285 -17.18 -52.85 18.64
N GLU A 286 -16.41 -51.92 19.18
CA GLU A 286 -16.29 -50.58 18.58
C GLU A 286 -15.50 -50.60 17.26
N TYR A 287 -14.38 -51.34 17.20
CA TYR A 287 -13.61 -51.50 15.96
C TYR A 287 -14.41 -52.16 14.83
N ARG A 288 -15.30 -53.15 15.16
CA ARG A 288 -16.18 -53.76 14.17
C ARG A 288 -17.19 -52.77 13.60
N LYS A 289 -17.79 -51.90 14.42
CA LYS A 289 -18.68 -50.84 13.94
C LYS A 289 -17.92 -49.90 12.95
N ALA A 290 -16.68 -49.53 13.28
CA ALA A 290 -15.84 -48.74 12.38
C ALA A 290 -15.61 -49.47 11.05
N TYR A 291 -15.26 -50.77 11.10
CA TYR A 291 -15.00 -51.57 9.92
C TYR A 291 -16.26 -51.75 9.04
N GLU A 292 -17.44 -51.97 9.63
CA GLU A 292 -18.69 -52.09 8.90
C GLU A 292 -19.05 -50.80 8.13
N ILE A 293 -18.90 -49.65 8.77
CA ILE A 293 -19.15 -48.35 8.13
C ILE A 293 -18.18 -48.12 6.95
N MET A 294 -16.90 -48.42 7.15
CA MET A 294 -15.90 -48.21 6.10
C MET A 294 -15.95 -49.24 4.97
N GLY A 295 -16.57 -50.39 5.21
CA GLY A 295 -16.76 -51.44 4.19
C GLY A 295 -17.59 -50.99 2.98
N THR A 296 -18.45 -49.98 3.15
CA THR A 296 -19.28 -49.38 2.11
C THR A 296 -18.71 -48.06 1.55
N SER A 297 -17.60 -47.58 2.11
CA SER A 297 -16.99 -46.31 1.75
C SER A 297 -16.05 -46.42 0.55
N GLU A 298 -16.01 -45.38 -0.31
CA GLU A 298 -14.99 -45.25 -1.35
C GLU A 298 -13.60 -44.85 -0.79
N ASP A 299 -13.54 -44.43 0.47
CA ASP A 299 -12.30 -44.01 1.15
C ASP A 299 -11.49 -45.22 1.65
N ARG A 300 -10.73 -45.81 0.74
CA ARG A 300 -9.91 -46.99 1.00
C ARG A 300 -8.77 -46.73 1.98
N TRP A 301 -8.28 -45.49 2.06
CA TRP A 301 -7.20 -45.13 2.99
C TRP A 301 -7.63 -45.27 4.44
N HIS A 302 -8.73 -44.67 4.80
CA HIS A 302 -9.23 -44.73 6.18
C HIS A 302 -9.88 -46.08 6.50
N ALA A 303 -10.27 -46.88 5.50
CA ALA A 303 -10.76 -48.25 5.70
C ALA A 303 -9.68 -49.22 6.23
N MET A 304 -8.39 -48.91 6.04
CA MET A 304 -7.30 -49.74 6.58
C MET A 304 -7.16 -49.64 8.09
N GLU A 305 -7.45 -48.49 8.71
CA GLU A 305 -7.27 -48.26 10.15
C GLU A 305 -8.09 -49.22 11.02
N PRO A 306 -9.43 -49.41 10.86
CA PRO A 306 -10.16 -50.39 11.63
C PRO A 306 -9.75 -51.84 11.31
N CYS A 307 -9.32 -52.15 10.09
CA CYS A 307 -8.79 -53.48 9.77
C CYS A 307 -7.54 -53.80 10.57
N LEU A 308 -6.58 -52.87 10.62
CA LEU A 308 -5.33 -53.04 11.37
C LEU A 308 -5.58 -53.08 12.87
N ALA A 309 -6.50 -52.23 13.41
CA ALA A 309 -6.86 -52.27 14.82
C ALA A 309 -7.47 -53.62 15.24
N LEU A 310 -8.38 -54.17 14.40
CA LEU A 310 -8.93 -55.50 14.61
C LEU A 310 -7.86 -56.58 14.54
N ALA A 311 -6.99 -56.57 13.55
CA ALA A 311 -5.91 -57.51 13.44
C ALA A 311 -4.98 -57.49 14.67
N GLU A 312 -4.57 -56.30 15.11
CA GLU A 312 -3.70 -56.13 16.29
C GLU A 312 -4.35 -56.67 17.57
N ILE A 313 -5.60 -56.36 17.81
CA ILE A 313 -6.28 -56.84 19.02
C ILE A 313 -6.51 -58.36 18.99
N TYR A 314 -6.82 -58.95 17.80
CA TYR A 314 -6.96 -60.39 17.68
C TYR A 314 -5.61 -61.11 17.84
N ILE A 315 -4.46 -60.53 17.40
CA ILE A 315 -3.14 -61.05 17.70
C ILE A 315 -2.87 -61.05 19.21
N LYS A 316 -3.25 -59.98 19.93
CA LYS A 316 -3.05 -59.83 21.38
C LYS A 316 -3.88 -60.82 22.19
N ILE A 317 -5.06 -61.25 21.72
CA ILE A 317 -5.91 -62.26 22.38
C ILE A 317 -5.58 -63.68 21.91
N GLY A 318 -4.73 -63.90 20.90
CA GLY A 318 -4.29 -65.19 20.42
C GLY A 318 -5.24 -65.82 19.35
N ASP A 319 -6.19 -65.08 18.81
CA ASP A 319 -7.03 -65.51 17.66
C ASP A 319 -6.37 -65.07 16.34
N GLU A 320 -5.32 -65.79 15.97
CA GLU A 320 -4.52 -65.46 14.79
C GLU A 320 -5.27 -65.71 13.47
N ASN A 321 -6.25 -66.64 13.46
CA ASN A 321 -7.02 -66.93 12.25
C ASN A 321 -7.91 -65.73 11.89
N THR A 322 -8.61 -65.15 12.86
CA THR A 322 -9.39 -63.95 12.68
C THR A 322 -8.49 -62.74 12.33
N ALA A 323 -7.34 -62.62 13.02
CA ALA A 323 -6.35 -61.59 12.72
C ALA A 323 -5.87 -61.64 11.26
N MET A 324 -5.56 -62.83 10.75
CA MET A 324 -5.12 -63.01 9.35
C MET A 324 -6.17 -62.60 8.33
N THR A 325 -7.49 -62.76 8.62
CA THR A 325 -8.56 -62.33 7.75
C THR A 325 -8.59 -60.80 7.58
N TYR A 326 -8.43 -60.07 8.69
CA TYR A 326 -8.37 -58.60 8.65
C TYR A 326 -7.07 -58.09 8.03
N LEU A 327 -5.92 -58.77 8.31
CA LEU A 327 -4.63 -58.44 7.70
C LEU A 327 -4.67 -58.63 6.17
N ALA A 328 -5.25 -59.70 5.65
CA ALA A 328 -5.40 -59.93 4.24
C ALA A 328 -6.22 -58.81 3.53
N THR A 329 -7.24 -58.31 4.21
CA THR A 329 -8.02 -57.19 3.72
C THR A 329 -7.19 -55.89 3.71
N ALA A 330 -6.49 -55.59 4.82
CA ALA A 330 -5.62 -54.43 4.90
C ALA A 330 -4.48 -54.48 3.89
N ASP A 331 -3.87 -55.68 3.68
CA ASP A 331 -2.75 -55.91 2.73
C ASP A 331 -3.17 -55.59 1.29
N ARG A 332 -4.34 -56.08 0.86
CA ARG A 332 -4.88 -55.75 -0.45
C ARG A 332 -5.07 -54.22 -0.61
N LEU A 333 -5.68 -53.56 0.38
CA LEU A 333 -5.88 -52.11 0.35
C LEU A 333 -4.55 -51.35 0.32
N ALA A 334 -3.56 -51.77 1.09
CA ALA A 334 -2.24 -51.15 1.14
C ALA A 334 -1.47 -51.30 -0.18
N HIS A 335 -1.62 -52.42 -0.88
CA HIS A 335 -1.05 -52.64 -2.21
C HIS A 335 -1.76 -51.80 -3.27
N ASP A 336 -3.09 -51.77 -3.27
CA ASP A 336 -3.88 -50.95 -4.21
C ASP A 336 -3.54 -49.45 -4.11
N LEU A 337 -3.26 -48.99 -2.89
CA LEU A 337 -2.92 -47.59 -2.59
C LEU A 337 -1.40 -47.31 -2.65
N HIS A 338 -0.58 -48.30 -2.97
CA HIS A 338 0.89 -48.20 -2.96
C HIS A 338 1.44 -47.58 -1.66
N SER A 339 0.81 -47.88 -0.51
CA SER A 339 1.21 -47.34 0.78
C SER A 339 2.30 -48.17 1.43
N LEU A 340 3.57 -47.80 1.23
CA LEU A 340 4.71 -48.50 1.79
C LEU A 340 4.67 -48.56 3.34
N GLU A 341 4.15 -47.52 4.00
CA GLU A 341 4.02 -47.44 5.44
C GLU A 341 3.09 -48.53 6.00
N HIS A 342 1.90 -48.69 5.41
CA HIS A 342 0.95 -49.71 5.82
C HIS A 342 1.45 -51.11 5.42
N GLN A 343 2.08 -51.26 4.25
CA GLN A 343 2.71 -52.55 3.87
C GLN A 343 3.77 -52.97 4.86
N ALA A 344 4.62 -52.04 5.35
CA ALA A 344 5.64 -52.35 6.38
C ALA A 344 4.96 -52.75 7.70
N GLN A 345 3.91 -52.02 8.15
CA GLN A 345 3.17 -52.37 9.36
C GLN A 345 2.53 -53.76 9.25
N ILE A 346 1.92 -54.07 8.13
CA ILE A 346 1.28 -55.37 7.87
C ILE A 346 2.31 -56.48 7.85
N ALA A 347 3.45 -56.27 7.18
CA ALA A 347 4.55 -57.24 7.15
C ALA A 347 5.05 -57.54 8.58
N LYS A 348 5.18 -56.53 9.44
CA LYS A 348 5.52 -56.69 10.84
C LYS A 348 4.49 -57.52 11.62
N LEU A 349 3.18 -57.26 11.40
CA LEU A 349 2.13 -58.05 12.06
C LEU A 349 2.11 -59.51 11.59
N TYR A 350 2.35 -59.80 10.31
CA TYR A 350 2.54 -61.18 9.82
C TYR A 350 3.75 -61.81 10.46
N TYR A 351 4.88 -61.09 10.57
CA TYR A 351 6.07 -61.57 11.29
C TYR A 351 5.71 -61.94 12.73
N ASP A 352 5.01 -61.09 13.48
CA ASP A 352 4.62 -61.33 14.87
C ASP A 352 3.74 -62.58 15.03
N ILE A 353 2.85 -62.86 14.08
CA ILE A 353 2.01 -64.08 14.07
C ILE A 353 2.86 -65.32 13.82
N TYR A 354 3.70 -65.29 12.77
CA TYR A 354 4.48 -66.48 12.40
C TYR A 354 5.61 -66.75 13.39
N ALA A 355 6.19 -65.75 14.04
CA ALA A 355 7.16 -65.89 15.09
C ALA A 355 6.56 -66.58 16.35
N LYS A 356 5.28 -66.27 16.70
CA LYS A 356 4.56 -66.94 17.79
C LYS A 356 4.21 -68.39 17.46
N LYS A 357 4.04 -68.73 16.18
CA LYS A 357 3.78 -70.09 15.69
C LYS A 357 5.02 -70.93 15.50
N ASP A 358 6.20 -70.44 15.87
CA ASP A 358 7.51 -71.05 15.59
C ASP A 358 7.75 -71.41 14.12
N ASP A 359 7.00 -70.79 13.21
CA ASP A 359 7.22 -70.92 11.76
C ASP A 359 8.34 -69.97 11.30
N CYS A 360 9.57 -70.36 11.62
CA CYS A 360 10.76 -69.60 11.35
C CYS A 360 10.92 -69.21 9.87
N ARG A 361 10.43 -70.03 8.94
CA ARG A 361 10.56 -69.77 7.50
C ARG A 361 9.66 -68.59 7.07
N ARG A 362 8.41 -68.60 7.46
CA ARG A 362 7.47 -67.51 7.15
C ARG A 362 7.78 -66.26 7.97
N ALA A 363 8.15 -66.40 9.23
CA ALA A 363 8.61 -65.30 10.07
C ALA A 363 9.80 -64.57 9.43
N LEU A 364 10.82 -65.27 8.96
CA LEU A 364 11.99 -64.68 8.30
C LEU A 364 11.60 -63.98 6.97
N HIS A 365 10.65 -64.57 6.21
CA HIS A 365 10.14 -63.98 4.98
C HIS A 365 9.50 -62.60 5.24
N TYR A 366 8.60 -62.53 6.22
CA TYR A 366 7.93 -61.28 6.55
C TYR A 366 8.81 -60.26 7.27
N TYR A 367 9.79 -60.74 8.07
CA TYR A 367 10.79 -59.85 8.64
C TYR A 367 11.64 -59.16 7.54
N ARG A 368 12.10 -59.90 6.56
CA ARG A 368 12.83 -59.34 5.41
C ARG A 368 11.98 -58.33 4.62
N ALA A 369 10.70 -58.65 4.41
CA ALA A 369 9.78 -57.71 3.75
C ALA A 369 9.62 -56.42 4.57
N PHE A 370 9.42 -56.54 5.87
CA PHE A 370 9.36 -55.40 6.79
C PHE A 370 10.65 -54.57 6.76
N ASP A 371 11.80 -55.22 6.86
CA ASP A 371 13.13 -54.59 6.85
C ASP A 371 13.37 -53.80 5.53
N GLN A 372 13.13 -54.43 4.38
CA GLN A 372 13.24 -53.79 3.07
C GLN A 372 12.29 -52.60 2.89
N LEU A 373 11.03 -52.72 3.34
CA LEU A 373 10.06 -51.64 3.27
C LEU A 373 10.43 -50.51 4.21
N SER A 374 10.93 -50.80 5.42
CA SER A 374 11.41 -49.81 6.40
C SER A 374 12.63 -49.04 5.87
N ASP A 375 13.57 -49.75 5.27
CA ASP A 375 14.74 -49.13 4.63
C ASP A 375 14.33 -48.25 3.44
N SER A 376 13.38 -48.71 2.63
CA SER A 376 12.85 -47.93 1.52
C SER A 376 12.18 -46.66 2.02
N LEU A 377 11.37 -46.74 3.09
CA LEU A 377 10.71 -45.56 3.71
C LEU A 377 11.75 -44.60 4.28
N THR A 378 12.80 -45.10 4.93
CA THR A 378 13.87 -44.29 5.51
C THR A 378 14.69 -43.63 4.42
N SER A 379 15.04 -44.37 3.36
CA SER A 379 15.75 -43.84 2.19
C SER A 379 14.92 -42.78 1.44
N GLU A 380 13.62 -43.03 1.22
CA GLU A 380 12.74 -42.08 0.61
C GLU A 380 12.66 -40.77 1.42
N LYS A 381 12.47 -40.87 2.74
CA LYS A 381 12.48 -39.71 3.65
C LYS A 381 13.82 -38.96 3.59
N ASN A 382 14.94 -39.64 3.59
CA ASN A 382 16.28 -39.04 3.52
C ASN A 382 16.52 -38.35 2.16
N ILE A 383 16.15 -38.99 1.06
CA ILE A 383 16.28 -38.41 -0.28
C ILE A 383 15.43 -37.15 -0.38
N ILE A 384 14.21 -37.20 0.13
CA ILE A 384 13.30 -36.05 0.13
C ILE A 384 13.86 -34.92 0.99
N HIS A 385 14.36 -35.25 2.19
CA HIS A 385 15.01 -34.27 3.07
C HIS A 385 16.21 -33.61 2.38
N MET A 386 17.07 -34.38 1.74
CA MET A 386 18.21 -33.85 0.99
C MET A 386 17.78 -32.99 -0.21
N GLN A 387 16.77 -33.41 -0.96
CA GLN A 387 16.25 -32.63 -2.08
C GLN A 387 15.65 -31.30 -1.61
N ASN A 388 14.93 -31.31 -0.49
CA ASN A 388 14.36 -30.10 0.09
C ASN A 388 15.43 -29.16 0.63
N MET A 389 16.45 -29.68 1.30
CA MET A 389 17.62 -28.91 1.74
C MET A 389 18.29 -28.23 0.55
N ARG A 390 18.46 -28.93 -0.56
CA ARG A 390 19.01 -28.38 -1.80
C ARG A 390 18.12 -27.28 -2.38
N VAL A 391 16.82 -27.53 -2.49
CA VAL A 391 15.84 -26.55 -3.00
C VAL A 391 15.78 -25.33 -2.09
N ARG A 392 15.81 -25.53 -0.76
CA ARG A 392 15.84 -24.44 0.22
C ARG A 392 17.10 -23.59 0.05
N TYR A 393 18.27 -24.23 -0.05
CA TYR A 393 19.53 -23.55 -0.29
C TYR A 393 19.52 -22.74 -1.60
N GLU A 394 19.03 -23.33 -2.70
CA GLU A 394 18.90 -22.63 -3.99
C GLU A 394 17.91 -21.45 -3.91
N HIS A 395 16.82 -21.59 -3.13
CA HIS A 395 15.87 -20.50 -2.89
C HIS A 395 16.45 -19.39 -2.02
N GLU A 396 17.22 -19.72 -1.01
CA GLU A 396 17.91 -18.74 -0.16
C GLU A 396 18.97 -17.96 -0.96
N GLN A 397 19.74 -18.66 -1.78
CA GLN A 397 20.71 -18.04 -2.70
C GLN A 397 20.01 -17.08 -3.68
N ARG A 398 18.94 -17.53 -4.32
CA ARG A 398 18.16 -16.66 -5.24
C ARG A 398 17.51 -15.48 -4.50
N ARG A 399 17.04 -15.68 -3.27
CA ARG A 399 16.50 -14.58 -2.46
C ARG A 399 17.57 -13.55 -2.11
N ALA A 400 18.76 -14.02 -1.72
CA ALA A 400 19.89 -13.15 -1.43
C ALA A 400 20.29 -12.34 -2.68
N GLU A 401 20.34 -12.98 -3.86
CA GLU A 401 20.63 -12.35 -5.13
C GLU A 401 19.54 -11.33 -5.52
N VAL A 402 18.26 -11.70 -5.41
CA VAL A 402 17.14 -10.78 -5.69
C VAL A 402 17.10 -9.61 -4.72
N ASN A 403 17.41 -9.84 -3.44
CA ASN A 403 17.47 -8.76 -2.46
C ASN A 403 18.65 -7.81 -2.76
N ALA A 404 19.83 -8.34 -3.10
CA ALA A 404 20.97 -7.53 -3.51
C ALA A 404 20.67 -6.69 -4.76
N LEU A 405 20.08 -7.30 -5.79
CA LEU A 405 19.62 -6.59 -7.00
C LEU A 405 18.55 -5.53 -6.69
N ASN A 406 17.65 -5.82 -5.76
CA ASN A 406 16.62 -4.87 -5.36
C ASN A 406 17.20 -3.70 -4.56
N GLU A 407 18.19 -3.92 -3.70
CA GLU A 407 18.94 -2.87 -3.00
C GLU A 407 19.71 -2.00 -4.00
N GLU A 408 20.38 -2.61 -4.98
CA GLU A 408 21.07 -1.89 -6.04
C GLU A 408 20.08 -1.04 -6.87
N TYR A 409 18.94 -1.61 -7.26
CA TYR A 409 17.88 -0.88 -7.96
C TYR A 409 17.30 0.27 -7.13
N GLN A 410 17.09 0.10 -5.83
CA GLN A 410 16.59 1.17 -4.94
C GLN A 410 17.63 2.30 -4.77
N THR A 411 18.92 1.94 -4.68
CA THR A 411 19.99 2.95 -4.62
C THR A 411 20.10 3.73 -5.93
N GLU A 412 20.05 3.06 -7.07
CA GLU A 412 20.04 3.71 -8.39
C GLU A 412 18.83 4.62 -8.58
N LYS A 413 17.64 4.15 -8.17
CA LYS A 413 16.41 4.93 -8.20
C LYS A 413 16.48 6.16 -7.30
N SER A 414 17.04 6.03 -6.10
CA SER A 414 17.20 7.16 -5.17
C SER A 414 18.17 8.21 -5.73
N LEU A 415 19.28 7.79 -6.35
CA LEU A 415 20.24 8.68 -7.03
C LEU A 415 19.58 9.42 -8.20
N LYS A 416 18.74 8.76 -9.00
CA LYS A 416 17.96 9.40 -10.08
C LYS A 416 17.00 10.45 -9.52
N TRP A 417 16.32 10.16 -8.41
CA TRP A 417 15.45 11.14 -7.76
C TRP A 417 16.20 12.33 -7.19
N VAL A 418 17.37 12.12 -6.57
CA VAL A 418 18.23 13.19 -6.08
C VAL A 418 18.70 14.09 -7.23
N SER A 419 19.09 13.51 -8.38
CA SER A 419 19.51 14.27 -9.57
C SER A 419 18.36 15.11 -10.14
N ILE A 420 17.15 14.56 -10.20
CA ILE A 420 15.95 15.28 -10.66
C ILE A 420 15.64 16.45 -9.71
N MET A 421 15.68 16.22 -8.40
CA MET A 421 15.44 17.26 -7.39
C MET A 421 16.50 18.36 -7.46
N ALA A 422 17.76 18.01 -7.65
CA ALA A 422 18.84 18.97 -7.83
C ALA A 422 18.65 19.83 -9.10
N ALA A 423 18.24 19.22 -10.21
CA ALA A 423 17.93 19.93 -11.44
C ALA A 423 16.73 20.89 -11.26
N VAL A 424 15.65 20.46 -10.62
CA VAL A 424 14.50 21.31 -10.31
C VAL A 424 14.90 22.49 -9.43
N LEU A 425 15.71 22.25 -8.40
CA LEU A 425 16.21 23.31 -7.51
C LEU A 425 17.05 24.31 -8.28
N PHE A 426 17.92 23.86 -9.20
CA PHE A 426 18.73 24.72 -10.05
C PHE A 426 17.85 25.61 -10.95
N PHE A 427 16.82 25.06 -11.57
CA PHE A 427 15.87 25.84 -12.39
C PHE A 427 15.07 26.85 -11.57
N VAL A 428 14.65 26.49 -10.36
CA VAL A 428 13.95 27.42 -9.45
C VAL A 428 14.86 28.57 -9.03
N LEU A 429 16.09 28.28 -8.62
CA LEU A 429 17.09 29.29 -8.26
C LEU A 429 17.42 30.20 -9.46
N GLY A 430 17.59 29.63 -10.67
CA GLY A 430 17.80 30.39 -11.90
C GLY A 430 16.60 31.30 -12.22
N GLY A 431 15.38 30.83 -12.03
CA GLY A 431 14.15 31.63 -12.19
C GLY A 431 14.07 32.79 -11.19
N VAL A 432 14.40 32.55 -9.94
CA VAL A 432 14.42 33.58 -8.88
C VAL A 432 15.49 34.65 -9.19
N THR A 433 16.72 34.23 -9.53
CA THR A 433 17.80 35.16 -9.87
C THR A 433 17.49 35.98 -11.12
N MET A 434 16.91 35.36 -12.15
CA MET A 434 16.45 36.05 -13.37
C MET A 434 15.31 37.06 -13.04
N SER A 435 14.35 36.69 -12.22
CA SER A 435 13.29 37.60 -11.77
C SER A 435 13.83 38.80 -10.99
N PHE A 436 14.78 38.54 -10.09
CA PHE A 436 15.43 39.61 -9.34
C PHE A 436 16.25 40.56 -10.24
N MET A 437 16.98 40.01 -11.22
CA MET A 437 17.71 40.80 -12.20
C MET A 437 16.79 41.67 -13.06
N LEU A 438 15.68 41.11 -13.54
CA LEU A 438 14.67 41.85 -14.29
C LEU A 438 14.00 42.95 -13.44
N TYR A 439 13.72 42.67 -12.17
CA TYR A 439 13.24 43.67 -11.23
C TYR A 439 14.26 44.80 -11.01
N ALA A 440 15.50 44.48 -10.80
CA ALA A 440 16.56 45.46 -10.62
C ALA A 440 16.76 46.36 -11.87
N LEU A 441 16.72 45.76 -13.08
CA LEU A 441 16.80 46.52 -14.34
C LEU A 441 15.57 47.44 -14.53
N ARG A 442 14.37 47.00 -14.21
CA ARG A 442 13.16 47.83 -14.24
C ARG A 442 13.24 49.00 -13.27
N ASN A 443 13.71 48.77 -12.05
CA ASN A 443 13.91 49.83 -11.06
C ASN A 443 14.97 50.85 -11.48
N ARG A 444 16.06 50.42 -12.11
CA ARG A 444 17.08 51.34 -12.67
C ARG A 444 16.48 52.23 -13.76
N LYS A 445 15.75 51.64 -14.72
CA LYS A 445 15.08 52.41 -15.77
C LYS A 445 14.05 53.41 -15.20
N ARG A 446 13.32 53.02 -14.16
CA ARG A 446 12.34 53.87 -13.50
C ARG A 446 12.99 55.09 -12.86
N LYS A 447 14.09 54.88 -12.09
CA LYS A 447 14.87 55.95 -11.49
C LYS A 447 15.47 56.92 -12.55
N GLN A 448 15.99 56.37 -13.66
CA GLN A 448 16.49 57.19 -14.74
C GLN A 448 15.39 58.06 -15.40
N MET A 449 14.20 57.50 -15.61
CA MET A 449 13.07 58.28 -16.15
C MET A 449 12.61 59.39 -15.17
N GLU A 450 12.57 59.08 -13.88
CA GLU A 450 12.20 60.08 -12.84
C GLU A 450 13.27 61.22 -12.79
N GLN A 451 14.55 60.88 -12.88
CA GLN A 451 15.63 61.86 -12.94
C GLN A 451 15.51 62.75 -14.20
N HIS A 452 15.26 62.11 -15.37
CA HIS A 452 15.13 62.85 -16.62
C HIS A 452 13.91 63.79 -16.60
N GLN A 453 12.80 63.35 -16.08
CA GLN A 453 11.59 64.18 -15.89
C GLN A 453 11.86 65.37 -14.95
N MET A 454 12.59 65.13 -13.85
CA MET A 454 13.00 66.19 -12.94
C MET A 454 13.89 67.23 -13.61
N GLU A 455 14.80 66.80 -14.46
CA GLU A 455 15.73 67.65 -15.18
C GLU A 455 14.98 68.49 -16.26
N GLU A 456 14.10 67.88 -17.01
CA GLU A 456 13.22 68.59 -17.94
C GLU A 456 12.33 69.62 -17.22
N MET A 457 11.71 69.26 -16.09
CA MET A 457 10.95 70.22 -15.28
C MET A 457 11.79 71.37 -14.79
N ARG A 458 13.06 71.09 -14.38
CA ARG A 458 14.00 72.12 -13.93
C ARG A 458 14.35 73.09 -15.07
N ILE A 459 14.65 72.60 -16.25
CA ILE A 459 14.97 73.40 -17.43
C ILE A 459 13.76 74.25 -17.81
N SER A 460 12.56 73.67 -17.89
CA SER A 460 11.32 74.35 -18.20
C SER A 460 11.02 75.48 -17.19
N PHE A 461 11.22 75.21 -15.91
CA PHE A 461 11.05 76.18 -14.82
C PHE A 461 12.01 77.39 -15.01
N PHE A 462 13.31 77.15 -15.21
CA PHE A 462 14.25 78.24 -15.42
C PHE A 462 13.99 79.04 -16.69
N THR A 463 13.57 78.37 -17.75
CA THR A 463 13.21 79.03 -19.01
C THR A 463 12.02 79.96 -18.82
N ASN A 464 10.97 79.47 -18.14
CA ASN A 464 9.77 80.27 -17.88
C ASN A 464 10.07 81.50 -16.99
N ILE A 465 10.85 81.33 -15.93
CA ILE A 465 11.24 82.41 -15.05
C ILE A 465 12.07 83.45 -15.79
N THR A 466 12.98 83.00 -16.65
CA THR A 466 13.83 83.92 -17.44
C THR A 466 12.94 84.77 -18.37
N HIS A 467 11.93 84.18 -18.96
CA HIS A 467 10.94 84.93 -19.78
C HIS A 467 10.14 85.91 -18.94
N GLU A 468 9.64 85.50 -17.76
CA GLU A 468 8.88 86.38 -16.85
C GLU A 468 9.72 87.56 -16.32
N PHE A 469 11.02 87.36 -16.14
CA PHE A 469 11.95 88.45 -15.74
C PHE A 469 12.29 89.37 -16.91
N ARG A 470 12.47 88.85 -18.11
CA ARG A 470 12.89 89.64 -19.26
C ARG A 470 11.89 90.73 -19.61
N THR A 471 10.60 90.41 -19.52
CA THR A 471 9.52 91.32 -19.93
C THR A 471 9.49 92.62 -19.12
N PRO A 472 9.39 92.62 -17.76
CA PRO A 472 9.45 93.82 -16.95
C PRO A 472 10.77 94.56 -17.08
N LEU A 473 11.89 93.82 -17.15
CA LEU A 473 13.19 94.40 -17.28
C LEU A 473 13.39 95.17 -18.61
N THR A 474 12.90 94.59 -19.72
CA THR A 474 12.93 95.28 -21.04
C THR A 474 12.14 96.54 -20.99
N VAL A 475 10.99 96.54 -20.35
CA VAL A 475 10.09 97.77 -20.22
C VAL A 475 10.80 98.82 -19.38
N ILE A 476 11.39 98.41 -18.21
CA ILE A 476 12.17 99.34 -17.37
C ILE A 476 13.32 99.99 -18.16
N LEU A 477 14.15 99.15 -18.79
CA LEU A 477 15.32 99.62 -19.60
C LEU A 477 14.87 100.54 -20.76
N GLY A 478 13.79 100.17 -21.43
CA GLY A 478 13.20 100.98 -22.55
C GLY A 478 12.80 102.38 -22.09
N TYR A 479 12.03 102.45 -21.02
CA TYR A 479 11.62 103.70 -20.46
C TYR A 479 12.79 104.49 -19.83
N SER A 480 13.74 103.84 -19.14
CA SER A 480 14.90 104.48 -18.58
C SER A 480 15.74 105.13 -19.69
N ARG A 481 15.95 104.42 -20.85
CA ARG A 481 16.67 105.01 -22.00
C ARG A 481 15.90 106.17 -22.61
N MET A 482 14.57 106.09 -22.72
CA MET A 482 13.79 107.21 -23.22
C MET A 482 13.89 108.48 -22.36
N MET A 483 13.96 108.27 -21.01
CA MET A 483 14.26 109.30 -20.04
C MET A 483 15.62 109.88 -20.21
N GLU A 484 16.65 109.06 -20.34
CA GLU A 484 18.09 109.42 -20.51
C GLU A 484 18.34 110.23 -21.84
N GLU A 485 17.68 109.82 -22.89
CA GLU A 485 17.75 110.46 -24.22
C GLU A 485 16.88 111.73 -24.34
N GLY A 486 16.20 112.14 -23.25
CA GLY A 486 15.41 113.36 -23.27
C GLY A 486 14.12 113.29 -24.20
N LYS A 487 13.78 112.07 -24.61
CA LYS A 487 12.63 111.79 -25.52
C LYS A 487 11.26 111.78 -24.87
N VAL A 488 11.20 111.98 -23.55
CA VAL A 488 9.96 111.99 -22.76
C VAL A 488 9.50 113.43 -22.59
N PRO A 489 8.27 113.80 -23.06
CA PRO A 489 7.71 115.17 -22.87
C PRO A 489 7.57 115.50 -21.38
N ALA A 490 7.84 116.79 -21.01
CA ALA A 490 7.86 117.21 -19.59
C ALA A 490 6.56 116.88 -18.84
N GLY A 491 5.35 116.85 -19.53
CA GLY A 491 4.12 116.46 -18.93
C GLY A 491 3.89 115.00 -18.72
N ASP A 492 4.66 114.11 -19.36
CA ASP A 492 4.57 112.63 -19.23
C ASP A 492 5.60 111.98 -18.33
N MET A 493 6.60 112.74 -17.79
CA MET A 493 7.66 112.25 -16.98
C MET A 493 7.18 111.48 -15.72
N ALA A 494 6.18 111.99 -15.07
CA ALA A 494 5.54 111.33 -13.86
C ALA A 494 4.87 110.03 -14.25
N LYS A 495 4.26 109.95 -15.44
CA LYS A 495 3.57 108.74 -15.93
C LYS A 495 4.62 107.63 -16.28
N VAL A 496 5.73 108.03 -16.95
CA VAL A 496 6.80 107.13 -17.29
C VAL A 496 7.51 106.62 -15.99
N GLY A 497 7.79 107.55 -15.04
CA GLY A 497 8.34 107.18 -13.73
C GLY A 497 7.42 106.17 -12.98
N SER A 498 6.11 106.36 -12.99
CA SER A 498 5.16 105.41 -12.38
C SER A 498 5.15 104.05 -13.09
N MET A 499 5.34 104.03 -14.44
CA MET A 499 5.45 102.77 -15.17
C MET A 499 6.72 102.00 -14.82
N VAL A 500 7.86 102.64 -14.71
CA VAL A 500 9.14 102.03 -14.28
C VAL A 500 9.05 101.50 -12.88
N SER A 501 8.49 102.31 -11.93
CA SER A 501 8.23 101.89 -10.57
C SER A 501 7.32 100.67 -10.48
N ARG A 502 6.21 100.70 -11.21
CA ARG A 502 5.28 99.55 -11.26
C ARG A 502 5.93 98.25 -11.78
N GLN A 503 6.76 98.34 -12.85
CA GLN A 503 7.46 97.17 -13.38
C GLN A 503 8.57 96.71 -12.45
N GLY A 504 9.24 97.64 -11.76
CA GLY A 504 10.22 97.31 -10.71
C GLY A 504 9.59 96.56 -9.52
N THR A 505 8.39 97.04 -9.07
CA THR A 505 7.62 96.36 -8.01
C THR A 505 7.20 94.97 -8.45
N ARG A 506 6.77 94.81 -9.71
CA ARG A 506 6.43 93.52 -10.25
C ARG A 506 7.60 92.55 -10.34
N LEU A 507 8.78 93.04 -10.74
CA LEU A 507 10.00 92.23 -10.77
C LEU A 507 10.39 91.79 -9.35
N LEU A 508 10.31 92.69 -8.37
CA LEU A 508 10.62 92.39 -6.97
C LEU A 508 9.64 91.34 -6.40
N SER A 509 8.36 91.44 -6.77
CA SER A 509 7.35 90.45 -6.39
C SER A 509 7.67 89.07 -6.98
N LEU A 510 8.11 88.99 -8.22
CA LEU A 510 8.51 87.71 -8.86
C LEU A 510 9.75 87.12 -8.18
N ILE A 511 10.73 87.96 -7.80
CA ILE A 511 11.92 87.52 -7.03
C ILE A 511 11.51 86.96 -5.68
N ASN A 512 10.64 87.67 -4.97
CA ASN A 512 10.16 87.20 -3.66
C ASN A 512 9.38 85.88 -3.78
N GLN A 513 8.53 85.74 -4.78
CA GLN A 513 7.86 84.47 -5.05
C GLN A 513 8.85 83.32 -5.30
N LEU A 514 9.95 83.58 -6.03
CA LEU A 514 10.99 82.60 -6.29
C LEU A 514 11.71 82.20 -4.98
N LEU A 515 12.03 83.19 -4.13
CA LEU A 515 12.69 82.95 -2.85
C LEU A 515 11.73 82.17 -1.90
N ASP A 516 10.44 82.46 -1.92
CA ASP A 516 9.46 81.73 -1.14
C ASP A 516 9.35 80.26 -1.58
N ILE A 517 9.35 80.01 -2.90
CA ILE A 517 9.42 78.63 -3.44
C ILE A 517 10.70 77.93 -2.99
N GLN A 518 11.85 78.62 -2.95
CA GLN A 518 13.09 78.05 -2.47
C GLN A 518 13.08 77.76 -0.96
N LYS A 519 12.49 78.65 -0.15
CA LYS A 519 12.32 78.44 1.28
C LYS A 519 11.40 77.26 1.59
N VAL A 520 10.27 77.15 0.91
CA VAL A 520 9.37 76.01 1.05
C VAL A 520 10.13 74.72 0.70
N LYS A 521 10.92 74.69 -0.37
CA LYS A 521 11.68 73.51 -0.78
C LYS A 521 12.75 73.10 0.23
N SER A 522 13.36 74.07 0.91
CA SER A 522 14.38 73.78 1.95
C SER A 522 13.76 73.35 3.28
N ASN A 523 12.50 73.73 3.58
CA ASN A 523 11.83 73.38 4.83
C ASN A 523 10.91 72.15 4.78
N ILE A 524 10.55 71.67 3.57
CA ILE A 524 9.66 70.50 3.40
C ILE A 524 10.30 69.21 3.90
N GLY A 525 11.64 69.17 4.04
CA GLY A 525 12.38 67.96 4.46
C GLY A 525 12.30 67.66 5.98
N HIS A 526 11.93 68.64 6.82
CA HIS A 526 11.92 68.46 8.29
C HIS A 526 10.78 69.29 8.90
N PRO A 527 9.51 68.86 8.79
CA PRO A 527 8.42 69.52 9.45
C PRO A 527 8.55 69.30 11.00
N ASP A 528 8.50 70.39 11.72
CA ASP A 528 8.50 70.36 13.18
C ASP A 528 7.05 70.17 13.65
N TRP A 529 6.71 68.92 13.92
CA TRP A 529 5.34 68.53 14.31
C TRP A 529 5.13 68.79 15.80
N HIS A 530 4.20 69.72 16.12
CA HIS A 530 3.73 69.93 17.47
C HIS A 530 2.30 69.44 17.66
N HIS A 531 2.06 68.83 18.82
CA HIS A 531 0.71 68.51 19.23
C HIS A 531 0.04 69.78 19.80
N GLY A 532 -1.10 70.20 19.22
CA GLY A 532 -1.83 71.34 19.66
C GLY A 532 -3.33 71.27 19.34
N ASP A 533 -4.12 72.11 20.00
CA ASP A 533 -5.53 72.22 19.70
C ASP A 533 -5.72 73.00 18.36
N ILE A 534 -6.18 72.29 17.34
CA ILE A 534 -6.38 72.85 16.00
C ILE A 534 -7.47 73.93 15.97
N VAL A 535 -8.45 73.85 16.88
CA VAL A 535 -9.56 74.82 16.95
C VAL A 535 -9.01 76.15 17.48
N LEU A 536 -8.17 76.10 18.52
CA LEU A 536 -7.50 77.29 19.07
C LEU A 536 -6.53 77.91 18.07
N PHE A 537 -5.78 77.07 17.32
CA PHE A 537 -4.88 77.51 16.26
C PHE A 537 -5.62 78.22 15.12
N MET A 538 -6.73 77.66 14.64
CA MET A 538 -7.56 78.28 13.60
C MET A 538 -8.25 79.57 14.10
N ALA A 539 -8.69 79.62 15.37
CA ALA A 539 -9.27 80.84 15.94
C ALA A 539 -8.24 81.99 15.98
N ASN A 540 -6.99 81.68 16.37
CA ASN A 540 -5.89 82.68 16.38
C ASN A 540 -5.55 83.18 14.96
N ILE A 541 -5.56 82.29 13.97
CA ILE A 541 -5.36 82.71 12.55
C ILE A 541 -6.49 83.64 12.11
N ILE A 542 -7.73 83.28 12.36
CA ILE A 542 -8.89 84.10 12.00
C ILE A 542 -8.81 85.45 12.67
N GLU A 543 -8.54 85.52 13.99
CA GLU A 543 -8.42 86.76 14.76
C GLU A 543 -7.29 87.64 14.22
N SER A 544 -6.10 87.08 13.89
CA SER A 544 -4.98 87.83 13.33
C SER A 544 -5.29 88.47 11.96
N HIS A 545 -6.23 87.95 11.21
CA HIS A 545 -6.60 88.45 9.86
C HIS A 545 -7.89 89.29 9.87
N LEU A 546 -8.66 89.30 10.95
CA LEU A 546 -9.90 90.05 11.13
C LEU A 546 -9.66 91.56 10.91
N ASN A 547 -8.58 92.11 11.43
CA ASN A 547 -8.24 93.55 11.23
C ASN A 547 -7.92 93.86 9.77
N MET A 548 -7.34 92.91 9.03
CA MET A 548 -7.09 93.09 7.58
C MET A 548 -8.35 92.93 6.75
N ALA A 549 -9.25 92.06 7.12
CA ALA A 549 -10.55 91.90 6.51
C ALA A 549 -11.44 93.15 6.69
N HIS A 550 -11.49 93.68 7.94
CA HIS A 550 -12.21 94.90 8.27
C HIS A 550 -11.67 96.13 7.52
N SER A 551 -10.31 96.26 7.38
CA SER A 551 -9.71 97.36 6.64
C SER A 551 -9.99 97.30 5.14
N ARG A 552 -10.39 96.14 4.58
CA ARG A 552 -10.73 95.89 3.19
C ARG A 552 -12.26 95.75 2.94
N GLN A 553 -13.10 96.07 3.93
CA GLN A 553 -14.56 95.93 3.90
C GLN A 553 -15.03 94.55 3.41
N ILE A 554 -14.33 93.49 3.80
CA ILE A 554 -14.75 92.13 3.55
C ILE A 554 -15.50 91.65 4.79
N THR A 555 -16.77 91.34 4.64
CA THR A 555 -17.68 90.80 5.69
C THR A 555 -17.56 89.26 5.73
#